data_1109491bc79690d97a464a67d5f9fe12
#
_entry.id   1109491bc79690d97a464a67d5f9fe12
#
_cell.length_a   1.000
_cell.length_b   1.000
_cell.length_c   1.000
_cell.angle_alpha   90.00
_cell.angle_beta   90.00
_cell.angle_gamma   90.00
#
_symmetry.space_group_name_H-M   'P 1'
#
loop_
_entity.id
_entity.type
_entity.pdbx_description
1 polymer ?
#
loop_
_entity_poly.entity_id
_entity_poly.type
_entity_poly.pdbx_seq_one_letter_code
_entity_poly.pdbx_strand_id
1 'polypeptide(L)'
;MSTTTKRAYNFNAGPSALPLEVLQKAQAELVDFQGTGMSVMELSHRSATFEAVHNEAIANLRKLFAVPDNYEIVFLQGGASLQFSMIPMNFLTEGKRANYVLTGSWSEKALKEAKFSGEAVAS
;
A
#
# COMPACT_ATOMS: atom_id res chain seq x y z
N MET A 1 5.83 -35.96 1.82
CA MET A 1 4.57 -36.08 1.06
C MET A 1 4.15 -34.69 0.67
N SER A 2 4.22 -34.35 -0.63
CA SER A 2 3.77 -33.05 -1.13
C SER A 2 2.23 -33.07 -1.16
N THR A 3 1.59 -32.51 -0.16
CA THR A 3 0.14 -32.29 -0.22
C THR A 3 -0.11 -31.14 -1.20
N THR A 4 -0.57 -31.46 -2.38
CA THR A 4 -1.02 -30.47 -3.36
C THR A 4 -2.23 -29.75 -2.76
N THR A 5 -2.01 -28.58 -2.19
CA THR A 5 -3.09 -27.77 -1.63
C THR A 5 -4.01 -27.33 -2.75
N LYS A 6 -5.24 -27.85 -2.79
CA LYS A 6 -6.26 -27.37 -3.74
C LYS A 6 -6.70 -25.97 -3.31
N ARG A 7 -6.32 -24.96 -4.08
CA ARG A 7 -6.71 -23.59 -3.80
C ARG A 7 -8.09 -23.28 -4.38
N ALA A 8 -8.87 -22.50 -3.63
CA ALA A 8 -10.14 -21.98 -4.12
C ALA A 8 -9.93 -20.88 -5.17
N TYR A 9 -10.87 -20.77 -6.09
CA TYR A 9 -10.98 -19.60 -6.96
C TYR A 9 -11.53 -18.44 -6.13
N ASN A 10 -10.66 -17.50 -5.80
CA ASN A 10 -10.99 -16.34 -4.98
C ASN A 10 -11.12 -15.09 -5.85
N PHE A 11 -12.33 -14.57 -5.94
CA PHE A 11 -12.69 -13.34 -6.67
C PHE A 11 -13.09 -12.19 -5.73
N ASN A 12 -12.74 -12.28 -4.44
CA ASN A 12 -13.02 -11.21 -3.49
C ASN A 12 -12.28 -9.93 -3.89
N ALA A 13 -13.00 -8.81 -3.90
CA ALA A 13 -12.39 -7.50 -4.09
C ALA A 13 -11.58 -7.10 -2.84
N GLY A 14 -10.45 -6.48 -3.04
CA GLY A 14 -9.54 -6.04 -1.97
C GLY A 14 -8.58 -7.14 -1.51
N PRO A 15 -8.98 -8.12 -0.67
CA PRO A 15 -8.09 -9.21 -0.25
C PRO A 15 -7.52 -10.00 -1.41
N SER A 16 -8.36 -10.36 -2.40
CA SER A 16 -7.96 -11.02 -3.65
C SER A 16 -7.17 -12.32 -3.47
N ALA A 17 -6.71 -12.90 -4.56
CA ALA A 17 -5.84 -14.07 -4.55
C ALA A 17 -4.38 -13.63 -4.67
N LEU A 18 -3.51 -14.15 -3.79
CA LEU A 18 -2.07 -13.98 -3.92
C LEU A 18 -1.47 -15.15 -4.73
N PRO A 19 -0.40 -14.94 -5.50
CA PRO A 19 0.33 -16.03 -6.15
C PRO A 19 0.79 -17.06 -5.14
N LEU A 20 0.71 -18.35 -5.52
CA LEU A 20 1.06 -19.45 -4.61
C LEU A 20 2.53 -19.38 -4.18
N GLU A 21 3.40 -19.04 -5.11
CA GLU A 21 4.84 -18.93 -4.89
C GLU A 21 5.18 -17.86 -3.83
N VAL A 22 4.45 -16.75 -3.83
CA VAL A 22 4.59 -15.68 -2.83
C VAL A 22 4.19 -16.19 -1.44
N LEU A 23 3.08 -16.93 -1.35
CA LEU A 23 2.62 -17.50 -0.08
C LEU A 23 3.57 -18.56 0.45
N GLN A 24 4.12 -19.42 -0.43
CA GLN A 24 5.10 -20.44 -0.07
C GLN A 24 6.40 -19.82 0.43
N LYS A 25 6.89 -18.76 -0.22
CA LYS A 25 8.06 -18.01 0.23
C LYS A 25 7.80 -17.37 1.59
N ALA A 26 6.68 -16.67 1.76
CA ALA A 26 6.30 -16.08 3.04
C ALA A 26 6.19 -17.13 4.17
N GLN A 27 5.63 -18.31 3.88
CA GLN A 27 5.54 -19.42 4.83
C GLN A 27 6.93 -19.92 5.24
N ALA A 28 7.83 -20.09 4.29
CA ALA A 28 9.19 -20.59 4.55
C ALA A 28 10.02 -19.62 5.39
N GLU A 29 9.80 -18.33 5.22
CA GLU A 29 10.56 -17.25 5.87
C GLU A 29 9.85 -16.67 7.10
N LEU A 30 8.65 -17.17 7.43
CA LEU A 30 7.79 -16.55 8.46
C LEU A 30 8.41 -16.56 9.86
N VAL A 31 9.11 -17.62 10.22
CA VAL A 31 9.72 -17.80 11.57
C VAL A 31 11.17 -17.35 11.60
N ASP A 32 11.88 -17.54 10.48
CA ASP A 32 13.31 -17.22 10.37
C ASP A 32 13.58 -16.58 9.00
N PHE A 33 13.55 -15.27 8.96
CA PHE A 33 13.83 -14.51 7.75
C PHE A 33 15.34 -14.49 7.48
N GLN A 34 15.77 -15.19 6.44
CA GLN A 34 17.15 -15.24 5.95
C GLN A 34 18.21 -15.62 7.02
N GLY A 35 17.85 -16.48 7.96
CA GLY A 35 18.78 -16.95 9.00
C GLY A 35 19.00 -15.95 10.16
N THR A 36 18.13 -14.96 10.30
CA THR A 36 18.23 -13.96 11.39
C THR A 36 17.70 -14.49 12.73
N GLY A 37 17.03 -15.65 12.73
CA GLY A 37 16.32 -16.17 13.90
C GLY A 37 15.06 -15.38 14.26
N MET A 38 14.61 -14.47 13.38
CA MET A 38 13.43 -13.63 13.59
C MET A 38 12.59 -13.57 12.32
N SER A 39 11.27 -13.37 12.47
CA SER A 39 10.40 -13.00 11.36
C SER A 39 10.76 -11.61 10.84
N VAL A 40 10.51 -11.35 9.56
CA VAL A 40 10.60 -9.96 9.03
C VAL A 40 9.70 -8.99 9.80
N MET A 41 8.59 -9.49 10.38
CA MET A 41 7.66 -8.69 11.20
C MET A 41 8.25 -8.28 12.56
N GLU A 42 9.30 -8.97 13.02
CA GLU A 42 9.98 -8.69 14.29
C GLU A 42 11.23 -7.83 14.09
N LEU A 43 11.68 -7.64 12.86
CA LEU A 43 12.86 -6.82 12.55
C LEU A 43 12.58 -5.34 12.82
N SER A 44 13.55 -4.69 13.45
CA SER A 44 13.51 -3.23 13.56
C SER A 44 13.58 -2.59 12.16
N HIS A 45 12.74 -1.58 11.93
CA HIS A 45 12.79 -0.78 10.69
C HIS A 45 14.13 -0.05 10.49
N ARG A 46 15.00 -0.01 11.52
CA ARG A 46 16.35 0.56 11.47
C ARG A 46 17.43 -0.48 11.25
N SER A 47 17.09 -1.76 11.14
CA SER A 47 18.05 -2.81 10.86
C SER A 47 18.42 -2.83 9.38
N ALA A 48 19.69 -3.15 9.08
CA ALA A 48 20.16 -3.28 7.71
C ALA A 48 19.37 -4.33 6.90
N THR A 49 18.92 -5.40 7.57
CA THR A 49 18.10 -6.44 6.95
C THR A 49 16.73 -5.90 6.51
N PHE A 50 16.07 -5.13 7.37
CA PHE A 50 14.78 -4.51 7.02
C PHE A 50 14.97 -3.44 5.93
N GLU A 51 16.01 -2.63 6.04
CA GLU A 51 16.35 -1.61 5.04
C GLU A 51 16.59 -2.23 3.66
N ALA A 52 17.25 -3.38 3.58
CA ALA A 52 17.43 -4.11 2.33
C ALA A 52 16.09 -4.54 1.70
N VAL A 53 15.17 -5.09 2.49
CA VAL A 53 13.81 -5.45 2.03
C VAL A 53 13.04 -4.22 1.52
N HIS A 54 13.11 -3.13 2.27
CA HIS A 54 12.43 -1.88 1.93
C HIS A 54 12.98 -1.30 0.61
N ASN A 55 14.29 -1.24 0.47
CA ASN A 55 14.95 -0.71 -0.73
C ASN A 55 14.70 -1.59 -1.96
N GLU A 56 14.70 -2.93 -1.80
CA GLU A 56 14.33 -3.85 -2.87
C GLU A 56 12.88 -3.63 -3.32
N ALA A 57 11.95 -3.43 -2.39
CA ALA A 57 10.55 -3.14 -2.72
C ALA A 57 10.43 -1.83 -3.53
N ILE A 58 11.12 -0.76 -3.13
CA ILE A 58 11.15 0.50 -3.88
C ILE A 58 11.72 0.28 -5.28
N ALA A 59 12.85 -0.40 -5.41
CA ALA A 59 13.49 -0.66 -6.69
C ALA A 59 12.57 -1.47 -7.63
N ASN A 60 11.91 -2.49 -7.10
CA ASN A 60 10.97 -3.31 -7.85
C ASN A 60 9.73 -2.51 -8.31
N LEU A 61 9.15 -1.69 -7.45
CA LEU A 61 8.02 -0.82 -7.81
C LEU A 61 8.43 0.20 -8.87
N ARG A 62 9.58 0.84 -8.71
CA ARG A 62 10.12 1.80 -9.67
C ARG A 62 10.27 1.17 -11.06
N LYS A 63 10.82 -0.05 -11.12
CA LYS A 63 10.97 -0.80 -12.36
C LYS A 63 9.64 -1.23 -12.97
N LEU A 64 8.74 -1.79 -12.17
CA LEU A 64 7.46 -2.35 -12.64
C LEU A 64 6.49 -1.28 -13.15
N PHE A 65 6.48 -0.12 -12.51
CA PHE A 65 5.61 1.00 -12.88
C PHE A 65 6.31 2.06 -13.71
N ALA A 66 7.57 1.83 -14.12
CA ALA A 66 8.39 2.80 -14.86
C ALA A 66 8.37 4.20 -14.21
N VAL A 67 8.48 4.23 -12.86
CA VAL A 67 8.44 5.49 -12.11
C VAL A 67 9.67 6.33 -12.43
N PRO A 68 9.52 7.57 -12.94
CA PRO A 68 10.66 8.41 -13.29
C PRO A 68 11.39 8.94 -12.04
N ASP A 69 12.65 9.35 -12.21
CA ASP A 69 13.52 9.73 -11.10
C ASP A 69 13.09 10.98 -10.32
N ASN A 70 12.23 11.81 -10.92
CA ASN A 70 11.66 12.98 -10.25
C ASN A 70 10.43 12.65 -9.37
N TYR A 71 10.12 11.36 -9.16
CA TYR A 71 9.08 10.87 -8.24
C TYR A 71 9.69 10.03 -7.14
N GLU A 72 9.18 10.20 -5.94
CA GLU A 72 9.51 9.35 -4.80
C GLU A 72 8.43 8.29 -4.55
N ILE A 73 8.86 7.11 -4.07
CA ILE A 73 7.97 6.02 -3.65
C ILE A 73 8.00 5.98 -2.13
N VAL A 74 6.83 6.13 -1.52
CA VAL A 74 6.69 6.12 -0.07
C VAL A 74 5.67 5.07 0.38
N PHE A 75 5.97 4.35 1.46
CA PHE A 75 5.04 3.43 2.10
C PHE A 75 4.40 4.11 3.30
N LEU A 76 3.08 4.30 3.25
CA LEU A 76 2.32 5.02 4.28
C LEU A 76 1.27 4.09 4.89
N GLN A 77 1.08 4.20 6.22
CA GLN A 77 0.01 3.49 6.89
C GLN A 77 -1.37 4.08 6.58
N GLY A 78 -2.44 3.39 6.99
CA GLY A 78 -3.82 3.86 6.92
C GLY A 78 -4.54 3.58 5.61
N GLY A 79 -3.86 2.96 4.65
CA GLY A 79 -4.40 2.58 3.36
C GLY A 79 -4.98 3.76 2.57
N ALA A 80 -5.81 3.47 1.57
CA ALA A 80 -6.45 4.49 0.74
C ALA A 80 -7.40 5.41 1.53
N SER A 81 -8.00 4.92 2.61
CA SER A 81 -8.90 5.75 3.43
C SER A 81 -8.18 6.93 4.08
N LEU A 82 -6.95 6.72 4.58
CA LEU A 82 -6.18 7.83 5.14
C LEU A 82 -5.73 8.82 4.07
N GLN A 83 -5.50 8.37 2.83
CA GLN A 83 -5.15 9.24 1.71
C GLN A 83 -6.26 10.24 1.37
N PHE A 84 -7.52 9.89 1.61
CA PHE A 84 -8.64 10.83 1.43
C PHE A 84 -8.51 12.09 2.30
N SER A 85 -7.86 11.97 3.46
CA SER A 85 -7.54 13.10 4.33
C SER A 85 -6.17 13.68 4.06
N MET A 86 -5.13 12.84 3.88
CA MET A 86 -3.74 13.30 3.73
C MET A 86 -3.52 14.14 2.46
N ILE A 87 -4.15 13.77 1.34
CA ILE A 87 -4.01 14.52 0.09
C ILE A 87 -4.57 15.95 0.24
N PRO A 88 -5.82 16.16 0.66
CA PRO A 88 -6.32 17.51 0.84
C PRO A 88 -5.59 18.28 1.96
N MET A 89 -5.16 17.64 3.05
CA MET A 89 -4.35 18.29 4.07
C MET A 89 -3.04 18.87 3.52
N ASN A 90 -2.45 18.25 2.50
CA ASN A 90 -1.20 18.72 1.89
C ASN A 90 -1.41 19.72 0.75
N PHE A 91 -2.50 19.61 -0.01
CA PHE A 91 -2.66 20.33 -1.26
C PHE A 91 -3.82 21.32 -1.29
N LEU A 92 -4.84 21.14 -0.44
CA LEU A 92 -5.99 22.03 -0.35
C LEU A 92 -5.70 23.14 0.68
N THR A 93 -4.78 24.04 0.31
CA THR A 93 -4.38 25.18 1.14
C THR A 93 -5.39 26.33 1.02
N GLU A 94 -5.27 27.34 1.90
CA GLU A 94 -6.12 28.52 1.88
C GLU A 94 -6.26 29.15 0.49
N GLY A 95 -7.48 29.51 0.12
CA GLY A 95 -7.81 30.08 -1.20
C GLY A 95 -7.91 29.09 -2.34
N LYS A 96 -7.64 27.79 -2.09
CA LYS A 96 -7.82 26.74 -3.10
C LYS A 96 -9.15 26.00 -2.92
N ARG A 97 -9.64 25.47 -4.03
CA ARG A 97 -10.85 24.67 -4.10
C ARG A 97 -10.56 23.32 -4.77
N ALA A 98 -11.04 22.23 -4.20
CA ALA A 98 -10.95 20.90 -4.79
C ALA A 98 -12.29 20.49 -5.43
N ASN A 99 -12.20 19.93 -6.64
CA ASN A 99 -13.35 19.35 -7.33
C ASN A 99 -13.25 17.83 -7.33
N TYR A 100 -14.34 17.16 -6.96
CA TYR A 100 -14.44 15.71 -6.88
C TYR A 100 -15.45 15.18 -7.88
N VAL A 101 -15.00 14.35 -8.81
CA VAL A 101 -15.88 13.61 -9.71
C VAL A 101 -16.46 12.43 -8.92
N LEU A 102 -17.77 12.46 -8.68
CA LEU A 102 -18.44 11.41 -7.90
C LEU A 102 -18.84 10.25 -8.81
N THR A 103 -18.13 9.14 -8.66
CA THR A 103 -18.36 7.91 -9.44
C THR A 103 -18.91 6.76 -8.59
N GLY A 104 -19.06 6.95 -7.28
CA GLY A 104 -19.54 5.95 -6.33
C GLY A 104 -19.19 6.25 -4.90
N SER A 105 -19.43 5.30 -4.00
CA SER A 105 -19.30 5.47 -2.54
C SER A 105 -17.91 5.87 -2.06
N TRP A 106 -16.86 5.47 -2.77
CA TRP A 106 -15.49 5.83 -2.39
C TRP A 106 -15.18 7.29 -2.71
N SER A 107 -15.62 7.81 -3.85
CA SER A 107 -15.46 9.23 -4.19
C SER A 107 -16.29 10.14 -3.28
N GLU A 108 -17.49 9.69 -2.85
CA GLU A 108 -18.28 10.39 -1.84
C GLU A 108 -17.58 10.48 -0.49
N LYS A 109 -16.92 9.37 -0.04
CA LYS A 109 -16.10 9.36 1.17
C LYS A 109 -14.92 10.31 1.04
N ALA A 110 -14.22 10.30 -0.10
CA ALA A 110 -13.10 11.19 -0.36
C ALA A 110 -13.50 12.67 -0.30
N LEU A 111 -14.63 13.03 -0.92
CA LEU A 111 -15.19 14.39 -0.83
C LEU A 111 -15.53 14.77 0.62
N LYS A 112 -16.11 13.84 1.40
CA LYS A 112 -16.47 14.09 2.80
C LYS A 112 -15.21 14.40 3.63
N GLU A 113 -14.16 13.62 3.46
CA GLU A 113 -12.89 13.86 4.17
C GLU A 113 -12.23 15.18 3.75
N ALA A 114 -12.25 15.51 2.46
CA ALA A 114 -11.65 16.75 1.96
C ALA A 114 -12.29 18.01 2.55
N LYS A 115 -13.59 17.97 2.83
CA LYS A 115 -14.33 19.10 3.44
C LYS A 115 -13.83 19.47 4.83
N PHE A 116 -13.15 18.58 5.54
CA PHE A 116 -12.49 18.91 6.81
C PHE A 116 -11.21 19.73 6.62
N SER A 117 -10.61 19.70 5.43
CA SER A 117 -9.38 20.43 5.13
C SER A 117 -9.62 21.77 4.45
N GLY A 118 -10.75 21.95 3.75
CA GLY A 118 -11.02 23.17 3.01
C GLY A 118 -12.21 23.09 2.07
N GLU A 119 -12.29 24.02 1.11
CA GLU A 119 -13.39 24.06 0.15
C GLU A 119 -13.30 22.89 -0.83
N ALA A 120 -14.24 21.95 -0.72
CA ALA A 120 -14.32 20.79 -1.62
C ALA A 120 -15.78 20.61 -2.10
N VAL A 121 -15.94 20.42 -3.40
CA VAL A 121 -17.25 20.31 -4.06
C VAL A 121 -17.30 19.10 -4.99
N ALA A 122 -18.51 18.62 -5.21
CA ALA A 122 -18.79 17.68 -6.29
C ALA A 122 -18.86 18.41 -7.64
N SER A 123 -18.35 17.78 -8.67
CA SER A 123 -18.44 18.23 -10.06
C SER A 123 -19.07 17.13 -10.92
#